data_307bead29325f91111af772628049675
#
_entry.id   307bead29325f91111af772628049675
#
_cell.length_a   1.000
_cell.length_b   1.000
_cell.length_c   1.000
_cell.angle_alpha   90.00
_cell.angle_beta   90.00
_cell.angle_gamma   90.00
#
_symmetry.space_group_name_H-M   'P 1'
#
loop_
_entity.id
_entity.type
_entity.pdbx_description
1 polymer ?
#
loop_
_entity_poly.entity_id
_entity_poly.type
_entity_poly.pdbx_seq_one_letter_code
_entity_poly.pdbx_strand_id
1 'polypeptide(L)'
;MKLEIENALRDLEGDMRFLIPTGEVPLTNLVRETILEGDALPMRVTACTPCFRAEAGAAGKDTRGMIRQHQFAKVELVSITRPEQGLDEHERMTGCAEEVLKRLGLPYRVVVLSTGDMGFSAAKTYDVEVWLPGQNTYREISSCSYCGDFQARRMNARFRPGEGEPPQFVHTLNGSGLAVGRTLIAVMENCQQADGSIVIPEALRPHMGGLEVIGAG
;
A
#
# COMPACT_ATOMS: atom_id res chain seq x y z
N MET A 1 -19.68 1.83 -39.52
CA MET A 1 -20.11 1.29 -38.21
C MET A 1 -18.96 0.82 -37.33
N LYS A 2 -18.12 -0.19 -37.67
CA LYS A 2 -17.00 -0.60 -36.80
C LYS A 2 -15.97 0.51 -36.58
N LEU A 3 -15.56 1.18 -37.67
CA LEU A 3 -14.62 2.29 -37.62
C LEU A 3 -15.17 3.53 -36.90
N GLU A 4 -16.46 3.78 -37.00
CA GLU A 4 -17.15 4.87 -36.29
C GLU A 4 -17.24 4.60 -34.79
N ILE A 5 -17.45 3.35 -34.39
CA ILE A 5 -17.43 2.92 -32.99
C ILE A 5 -16.00 3.03 -32.42
N GLU A 6 -14.97 2.62 -33.17
CA GLU A 6 -13.58 2.74 -32.79
C GLU A 6 -13.15 4.21 -32.64
N ASN A 7 -13.61 5.10 -33.54
CA ASN A 7 -13.33 6.53 -33.44
C ASN A 7 -14.08 7.17 -32.26
N ALA A 8 -15.36 6.83 -32.08
CA ALA A 8 -16.14 7.29 -30.91
C ALA A 8 -15.54 6.82 -29.58
N LEU A 9 -14.98 5.60 -29.52
CA LEU A 9 -14.27 5.10 -28.34
C LEU A 9 -12.96 5.86 -28.10
N ARG A 10 -12.22 6.22 -29.16
CA ARG A 10 -11.00 7.04 -29.03
C ARG A 10 -11.30 8.46 -28.55
N ASP A 11 -12.39 9.07 -29.03
CA ASP A 11 -12.82 10.40 -28.57
C ASP A 11 -13.25 10.38 -27.10
N LEU A 12 -13.81 9.26 -26.63
CA LEU A 12 -14.15 9.03 -25.21
C LEU A 12 -12.91 8.76 -24.34
N GLU A 13 -11.84 8.16 -24.89
CA GLU A 13 -10.61 7.82 -24.13
C GLU A 13 -9.97 9.06 -23.49
N GLY A 14 -10.04 10.23 -24.12
CA GLY A 14 -9.49 11.47 -23.59
C GLY A 14 -10.19 11.97 -22.30
N ASP A 15 -11.46 11.64 -22.12
CA ASP A 15 -12.27 12.05 -20.97
C ASP A 15 -12.55 10.92 -19.97
N MET A 16 -12.08 9.70 -20.25
CA MET A 16 -12.29 8.57 -19.34
C MET A 16 -11.58 8.78 -18.01
N ARG A 17 -12.29 8.52 -16.93
CA ARG A 17 -11.76 8.48 -15.58
C ARG A 17 -11.77 7.04 -15.09
N PHE A 18 -10.68 6.63 -14.43
CA PHE A 18 -10.56 5.29 -13.88
C PHE A 18 -10.58 5.35 -12.36
N LEU A 19 -11.32 4.43 -11.75
CA LEU A 19 -11.24 4.21 -10.32
C LEU A 19 -9.86 3.64 -9.98
N ILE A 20 -9.17 4.23 -9.03
CA ILE A 20 -7.79 3.84 -8.69
C ILE A 20 -7.75 2.49 -7.97
N PRO A 21 -6.85 1.57 -8.35
CA PRO A 21 -6.65 0.31 -7.63
C PRO A 21 -5.78 0.46 -6.38
N THR A 22 -5.09 1.60 -6.24
CA THR A 22 -4.16 1.94 -5.15
C THR A 22 -3.88 3.45 -5.16
N GLY A 23 -3.56 4.01 -4.01
CA GLY A 23 -3.06 5.38 -3.89
C GLY A 23 -1.65 5.60 -4.44
N GLU A 24 -0.90 4.54 -4.71
CA GLU A 24 0.48 4.61 -5.23
C GLU A 24 0.58 5.46 -6.50
N VAL A 25 -0.26 5.17 -7.50
CA VAL A 25 -0.18 5.84 -8.80
C VAL A 25 -0.34 7.36 -8.69
N PRO A 26 -1.41 7.90 -8.07
CA PRO A 26 -1.54 9.35 -7.95
C PRO A 26 -0.46 9.97 -7.07
N LEU A 27 -0.06 9.32 -5.96
CA LEU A 27 0.98 9.86 -5.07
C LEU A 27 2.36 9.89 -5.74
N THR A 28 2.73 8.83 -6.46
CA THR A 28 4.01 8.78 -7.18
C THR A 28 4.05 9.80 -8.31
N ASN A 29 2.93 10.04 -9.00
CA ASN A 29 2.84 11.01 -10.08
C ASN A 29 2.86 12.48 -9.63
N LEU A 30 2.86 12.79 -8.34
CA LEU A 30 3.07 14.16 -7.85
C LEU A 30 4.40 14.78 -8.33
N VAL A 31 5.37 13.94 -8.65
CA VAL A 31 6.70 14.38 -9.15
C VAL A 31 6.92 14.09 -10.62
N ARG A 32 5.86 13.71 -11.34
CA ARG A 32 5.94 13.45 -12.78
C ARG A 32 6.44 14.67 -13.55
N GLU A 33 7.38 14.44 -14.48
CA GLU A 33 7.96 15.46 -15.36
C GLU A 33 8.59 16.65 -14.60
N THR A 34 9.05 16.40 -13.36
CA THR A 34 9.71 17.42 -12.54
C THR A 34 11.19 17.13 -12.34
N ILE A 35 11.94 18.21 -12.03
CA ILE A 35 13.30 18.13 -11.51
C ILE A 35 13.26 18.75 -10.11
N LEU A 36 13.42 17.91 -9.09
CA LEU A 36 13.42 18.31 -7.69
C LEU A 36 14.80 18.86 -7.30
N GLU A 37 14.83 19.75 -6.32
CA GLU A 37 16.09 20.08 -5.65
C GLU A 37 16.51 18.94 -4.72
N GLY A 38 17.84 18.70 -4.67
CA GLY A 38 18.36 17.57 -3.91
C GLY A 38 18.07 17.61 -2.41
N ASP A 39 17.92 18.78 -1.82
CA ASP A 39 17.58 18.97 -0.41
C ASP A 39 16.10 18.73 -0.09
N ALA A 40 15.23 18.70 -1.11
CA ALA A 40 13.84 18.31 -0.97
C ALA A 40 13.65 16.79 -0.76
N LEU A 41 14.70 16.00 -0.91
CA LEU A 41 14.66 14.54 -0.75
C LEU A 41 15.28 14.08 0.59
N PRO A 42 14.70 13.06 1.25
CA PRO A 42 13.57 12.25 0.80
C PRO A 42 12.22 12.96 0.98
N MET A 43 11.37 12.91 -0.05
CA MET A 43 9.98 13.34 0.04
C MET A 43 9.10 12.14 0.40
N ARG A 44 8.28 12.28 1.43
CA ARG A 44 7.39 11.23 1.94
C ARG A 44 5.95 11.72 1.91
N VAL A 45 5.10 10.96 1.27
CA VAL A 45 3.68 11.28 1.16
C VAL A 45 2.81 10.09 1.54
N THR A 46 1.61 10.37 2.03
CA THR A 46 0.64 9.34 2.40
C THR A 46 -0.77 9.81 2.07
N ALA A 47 -1.63 8.86 1.76
CA ALA A 47 -3.06 9.13 1.61
C ALA A 47 -3.88 7.89 2.03
N CYS A 48 -5.03 8.13 2.65
CA CYS A 48 -6.05 7.12 2.88
C CYS A 48 -7.13 7.28 1.82
N THR A 49 -7.24 6.31 0.91
CA THR A 49 -8.17 6.39 -0.21
C THR A 49 -9.01 5.11 -0.34
N PRO A 50 -10.25 5.20 -0.87
CA PRO A 50 -10.88 4.03 -1.45
C PRO A 50 -10.05 3.55 -2.64
N CYS A 51 -9.92 2.22 -2.73
CA CYS A 51 -9.25 1.51 -3.81
C CYS A 51 -10.23 0.51 -4.44
N PHE A 52 -10.12 0.30 -5.74
CA PHE A 52 -11.08 -0.49 -6.52
C PHE A 52 -10.35 -1.55 -7.33
N ARG A 53 -10.75 -2.82 -7.20
CA ARG A 53 -10.14 -3.92 -7.92
C ARG A 53 -11.20 -4.87 -8.44
N ALA A 54 -11.04 -5.37 -9.67
CA ALA A 54 -11.93 -6.34 -10.26
C ALA A 54 -11.83 -7.75 -9.63
N GLU A 55 -10.69 -8.05 -8.95
CA GLU A 55 -10.40 -9.34 -8.31
C GLU A 55 -10.61 -10.56 -9.24
N ALA A 56 -10.51 -10.36 -10.56
CA ALA A 56 -10.80 -11.37 -11.58
C ALA A 56 -9.86 -12.60 -11.52
N GLY A 57 -8.66 -12.45 -10.95
CA GLY A 57 -7.68 -13.54 -10.78
C GLY A 57 -7.89 -14.37 -9.52
N ALA A 58 -8.84 -14.03 -8.66
CA ALA A 58 -9.02 -14.69 -7.36
C ALA A 58 -9.65 -16.08 -7.44
N ALA A 59 -10.08 -16.54 -8.62
CA ALA A 59 -10.58 -17.87 -9.02
C ALA A 59 -10.97 -18.80 -7.85
N GLY A 60 -11.98 -18.42 -7.06
CA GLY A 60 -12.51 -19.25 -5.99
C GLY A 60 -11.79 -19.20 -4.64
N LYS A 61 -10.64 -18.49 -4.52
CA LYS A 61 -9.98 -18.26 -3.24
C LYS A 61 -10.54 -16.99 -2.57
N ASP A 62 -10.87 -17.10 -1.28
CA ASP A 62 -11.36 -15.99 -0.45
C ASP A 62 -12.63 -15.30 -1.02
N THR A 63 -13.49 -16.04 -1.67
CA THR A 63 -14.76 -15.53 -2.26
C THR A 63 -15.83 -15.25 -1.20
N ARG A 64 -15.60 -15.69 0.03
CA ARG A 64 -16.46 -15.41 1.20
C ARG A 64 -15.70 -14.58 2.22
N GLY A 65 -16.43 -13.78 3.02
CA GLY A 65 -15.86 -12.90 4.01
C GLY A 65 -15.32 -11.59 3.42
N MET A 66 -14.45 -10.89 4.16
CA MET A 66 -14.04 -9.52 3.88
C MET A 66 -12.57 -9.39 3.45
N ILE A 67 -11.84 -10.50 3.26
CA ILE A 67 -10.40 -10.47 2.92
C ILE A 67 -10.17 -9.89 1.52
N ARG A 68 -11.07 -10.21 0.58
CA ARG A 68 -11.07 -9.66 -0.79
C ARG A 68 -12.35 -8.89 -1.05
N GLN A 69 -12.19 -7.63 -1.39
CA GLN A 69 -13.29 -6.71 -1.66
C GLN A 69 -13.02 -5.97 -2.97
N HIS A 70 -14.08 -5.70 -3.74
CA HIS A 70 -13.99 -4.89 -4.96
C HIS A 70 -13.70 -3.41 -4.67
N GLN A 71 -14.15 -2.95 -3.50
CA GLN A 71 -13.84 -1.63 -2.96
C GLN A 71 -13.37 -1.78 -1.52
N PHE A 72 -12.24 -1.17 -1.18
CA PHE A 72 -11.64 -1.19 0.16
C PHE A 72 -10.87 0.09 0.43
N ALA A 73 -10.69 0.44 1.69
CA ALA A 73 -9.86 1.56 2.10
C ALA A 73 -8.42 1.11 2.36
N LYS A 74 -7.45 1.88 1.84
CA LYS A 74 -6.03 1.64 2.05
C LYS A 74 -5.30 2.94 2.35
N VAL A 75 -4.46 2.92 3.38
CA VAL A 75 -3.45 3.96 3.59
C VAL A 75 -2.23 3.59 2.78
N GLU A 76 -1.88 4.43 1.83
CA GLU A 76 -0.69 4.26 0.99
C GLU A 76 0.44 5.12 1.51
N LEU A 77 1.65 4.58 1.49
CA LEU A 77 2.91 5.28 1.74
C LEU A 77 3.70 5.33 0.44
N VAL A 78 4.19 6.50 0.07
CA VAL A 78 5.12 6.66 -1.05
C VAL A 78 6.29 7.51 -0.60
N SER A 79 7.50 7.10 -0.97
CA SER A 79 8.71 7.86 -0.76
C SER A 79 9.44 8.07 -2.08
N ILE A 80 9.91 9.29 -2.28
CA ILE A 80 10.78 9.68 -3.39
C ILE A 80 12.13 10.02 -2.77
N THR A 81 13.20 9.35 -3.24
CA THR A 81 14.51 9.42 -2.60
C THR A 81 15.62 9.67 -3.60
N ARG A 82 16.79 10.03 -3.09
CA ARG A 82 18.05 9.87 -3.82
C ARG A 82 18.40 8.38 -3.89
N PRO A 83 19.16 7.93 -4.89
CA PRO A 83 19.56 6.52 -5.05
C PRO A 83 20.18 5.91 -3.79
N GLU A 84 21.10 6.65 -3.14
CA GLU A 84 21.83 6.20 -1.96
C GLU A 84 20.97 6.05 -0.71
N GLN A 85 19.81 6.69 -0.66
CA GLN A 85 18.88 6.64 0.47
C GLN A 85 17.82 5.52 0.34
N GLY A 86 17.68 4.93 -0.85
CA GLY A 86 16.53 4.08 -1.20
C GLY A 86 16.38 2.85 -0.32
N LEU A 87 17.46 2.14 0.00
CA LEU A 87 17.40 0.92 0.81
C LEU A 87 17.09 1.23 2.29
N ASP A 88 17.71 2.27 2.87
CA ASP A 88 17.43 2.69 4.24
C ASP A 88 15.98 3.18 4.38
N GLU A 89 15.49 3.89 3.37
CA GLU A 89 14.10 4.34 3.34
C GLU A 89 13.12 3.17 3.20
N HIS A 90 13.52 2.07 2.52
CA HIS A 90 12.73 0.85 2.44
C HIS A 90 12.56 0.18 3.82
N GLU A 91 13.65 0.06 4.58
CA GLU A 91 13.60 -0.44 5.95
C GLU A 91 12.72 0.47 6.85
N ARG A 92 12.89 1.78 6.74
CA ARG A 92 12.06 2.74 7.49
C ARG A 92 10.57 2.63 7.15
N MET A 93 10.23 2.53 5.86
CA MET A 93 8.84 2.41 5.40
C MET A 93 8.21 1.12 5.90
N THR A 94 8.93 0.00 5.82
CA THR A 94 8.49 -1.29 6.35
C THR A 94 8.24 -1.19 7.85
N GLY A 95 9.15 -0.56 8.59
CA GLY A 95 8.98 -0.28 10.03
C GLY A 95 7.73 0.54 10.35
N CYS A 96 7.30 1.46 9.48
CA CYS A 96 6.03 2.18 9.67
C CYS A 96 4.81 1.25 9.54
N ALA A 97 4.83 0.32 8.61
CA ALA A 97 3.75 -0.67 8.48
C ALA A 97 3.72 -1.64 9.67
N GLU A 98 4.89 -2.10 10.14
CA GLU A 98 5.00 -2.93 11.33
C GLU A 98 4.48 -2.24 12.59
N GLU A 99 4.76 -0.94 12.75
CA GLU A 99 4.38 -0.16 13.93
C GLU A 99 2.87 -0.16 14.16
N VAL A 100 2.07 -0.17 13.10
CA VAL A 100 0.61 -0.28 13.20
C VAL A 100 0.22 -1.60 13.87
N LEU A 101 0.80 -2.71 13.43
CA LEU A 101 0.51 -4.04 13.98
C LEU A 101 1.01 -4.18 15.41
N LYS A 102 2.18 -3.61 15.73
CA LYS A 102 2.72 -3.55 17.10
C LYS A 102 1.78 -2.83 18.06
N ARG A 103 1.29 -1.65 17.65
CA ARG A 103 0.33 -0.88 18.48
C ARG A 103 -1.00 -1.59 18.66
N LEU A 104 -1.42 -2.37 17.68
CA LEU A 104 -2.64 -3.17 17.77
C LEU A 104 -2.44 -4.49 18.53
N GLY A 105 -1.20 -4.84 18.89
CA GLY A 105 -0.88 -6.11 19.56
C GLY A 105 -1.11 -7.35 18.70
N LEU A 106 -1.04 -7.20 17.37
CA LEU A 106 -1.30 -8.29 16.43
C LEU A 106 -0.02 -9.09 16.14
N PRO A 107 -0.07 -10.44 16.17
CA PRO A 107 1.04 -11.27 15.76
C PRO A 107 1.28 -11.14 14.25
N TYR A 108 2.52 -10.84 13.85
CA TYR A 108 2.88 -10.69 12.45
C TYR A 108 4.28 -11.22 12.17
N ARG A 109 4.62 -11.34 10.91
CA ARG A 109 5.99 -11.59 10.43
C ARG A 109 6.28 -10.75 9.18
N VAL A 110 7.56 -10.50 8.92
CA VAL A 110 8.04 -9.85 7.70
C VAL A 110 8.75 -10.90 6.86
N VAL A 111 8.43 -10.98 5.59
CA VAL A 111 9.05 -11.88 4.62
C VAL A 111 9.62 -11.09 3.45
N VAL A 112 10.81 -11.46 2.99
CA VAL A 112 11.36 -10.95 1.74
C VAL A 112 10.80 -11.78 0.59
N LEU A 113 10.28 -11.11 -0.44
CA LEU A 113 9.76 -11.82 -1.60
C LEU A 113 10.88 -12.33 -2.51
N SER A 114 10.67 -13.52 -3.08
CA SER A 114 11.47 -14.01 -4.18
C SER A 114 11.22 -13.20 -5.45
N THR A 115 12.16 -13.24 -6.40
CA THR A 115 12.03 -12.50 -7.66
C THR A 115 10.82 -12.94 -8.49
N GLY A 116 10.34 -14.17 -8.31
CA GLY A 116 9.14 -14.68 -8.98
C GLY A 116 7.81 -14.13 -8.44
N ASP A 117 7.83 -13.60 -7.22
CA ASP A 117 6.65 -13.09 -6.54
C ASP A 117 6.60 -11.55 -6.50
N MET A 118 7.71 -10.89 -6.81
CA MET A 118 7.77 -9.43 -6.85
C MET A 118 7.03 -8.85 -8.06
N GLY A 119 6.42 -7.67 -7.88
CA GLY A 119 5.92 -6.87 -8.99
C GLY A 119 7.06 -6.48 -9.95
N PHE A 120 6.76 -6.37 -11.25
CA PHE A 120 7.75 -6.10 -12.32
C PHE A 120 8.54 -4.79 -12.14
N SER A 121 8.05 -3.85 -11.37
CA SER A 121 8.71 -2.57 -11.08
C SER A 121 9.61 -2.60 -9.85
N ALA A 122 9.51 -3.65 -9.03
CA ALA A 122 10.22 -3.73 -7.76
C ALA A 122 11.61 -4.37 -7.92
N ALA A 123 12.58 -3.80 -7.22
CA ALA A 123 13.93 -4.36 -7.05
C ALA A 123 14.08 -5.13 -5.74
N LYS A 124 13.27 -4.79 -4.72
CA LYS A 124 13.20 -5.48 -3.43
C LYS A 124 11.81 -5.26 -2.84
N THR A 125 11.21 -6.31 -2.29
CA THR A 125 9.91 -6.22 -1.63
C THR A 125 9.91 -6.99 -0.32
N TYR A 126 9.34 -6.37 0.71
CA TYR A 126 8.94 -7.01 1.94
C TYR A 126 7.41 -7.09 2.00
N ASP A 127 6.88 -8.27 2.29
CA ASP A 127 5.50 -8.43 2.72
C ASP A 127 5.44 -8.55 4.24
N VAL A 128 4.51 -7.83 4.83
CA VAL A 128 4.14 -7.97 6.23
C VAL A 128 2.89 -8.83 6.27
N GLU A 129 2.97 -9.95 6.97
CA GLU A 129 1.88 -10.92 7.08
C GLU A 129 1.39 -10.98 8.54
N VAL A 130 0.08 -10.88 8.73
CA VAL A 130 -0.58 -10.98 10.03
C VAL A 130 -1.15 -12.38 10.23
N TRP A 131 -1.09 -12.89 11.46
CA TRP A 131 -1.71 -14.15 11.83
C TRP A 131 -3.23 -14.02 11.90
N LEU A 132 -3.96 -14.92 11.22
CA LEU A 132 -5.41 -15.04 11.29
C LEU A 132 -5.79 -16.39 11.92
N PRO A 133 -6.23 -16.40 13.19
CA PRO A 133 -6.59 -17.64 13.90
C PRO A 133 -7.68 -18.45 13.21
N GLY A 134 -8.70 -17.79 12.67
CA GLY A 134 -9.82 -18.44 11.98
C GLY A 134 -9.43 -19.20 10.72
N GLN A 135 -8.29 -18.84 10.10
CA GLN A 135 -7.73 -19.52 8.94
C GLN A 135 -6.51 -20.38 9.30
N ASN A 136 -6.01 -20.29 10.53
CA ASN A 136 -4.78 -20.94 10.99
C ASN A 136 -3.59 -20.67 10.04
N THR A 137 -3.43 -19.43 9.59
CA THR A 137 -2.37 -19.05 8.65
C THR A 137 -2.00 -17.58 8.76
N TYR A 138 -0.81 -17.23 8.24
CA TYR A 138 -0.43 -15.85 8.01
C TYR A 138 -1.01 -15.35 6.68
N ARG A 139 -1.47 -14.10 6.66
CA ARG A 139 -2.01 -13.43 5.48
C ARG A 139 -1.33 -12.08 5.29
N GLU A 140 -0.96 -11.79 4.06
CA GLU A 140 -0.42 -10.48 3.69
C GLU A 140 -1.37 -9.35 4.10
N ILE A 141 -0.84 -8.37 4.82
CA ILE A 141 -1.57 -7.18 5.26
C ILE A 141 -0.93 -5.89 4.74
N SER A 142 0.36 -5.93 4.41
CA SER A 142 1.09 -4.85 3.78
C SER A 142 2.16 -5.44 2.87
N SER A 143 2.46 -4.73 1.79
CA SER A 143 3.60 -4.99 0.91
C SER A 143 4.35 -3.68 0.72
N CYS A 144 5.66 -3.68 0.96
CA CYS A 144 6.54 -2.52 0.84
C CYS A 144 7.61 -2.80 -0.21
N SER A 145 7.63 -2.01 -1.27
CA SER A 145 8.50 -2.20 -2.42
C SER A 145 9.46 -1.03 -2.64
N TYR A 146 10.71 -1.34 -2.88
CA TYR A 146 11.71 -0.44 -3.43
C TYR A 146 11.81 -0.68 -4.94
N CYS A 147 11.54 0.37 -5.75
CA CYS A 147 11.45 0.29 -7.20
C CYS A 147 12.68 0.84 -7.94
N GLY A 148 13.69 1.31 -7.21
CA GLY A 148 14.82 1.99 -7.83
C GLY A 148 14.36 3.14 -8.71
N ASP A 149 14.99 3.30 -9.87
CA ASP A 149 14.65 4.34 -10.85
C ASP A 149 13.60 3.89 -11.89
N PHE A 150 13.05 2.69 -11.76
CA PHE A 150 12.17 2.10 -12.77
C PHE A 150 10.94 2.98 -13.07
N GLN A 151 10.25 3.43 -12.04
CA GLN A 151 9.09 4.31 -12.19
C GLN A 151 9.50 5.72 -12.57
N ALA A 152 10.59 6.22 -11.98
CA ALA A 152 11.12 7.56 -12.25
C ALA A 152 11.49 7.76 -13.73
N ARG A 153 12.08 6.76 -14.40
CA ARG A 153 12.36 6.81 -15.84
C ARG A 153 11.10 6.97 -16.68
N ARG A 154 10.01 6.27 -16.32
CA ARG A 154 8.74 6.31 -17.06
C ARG A 154 7.99 7.62 -16.89
N MET A 155 8.03 8.18 -15.67
CA MET A 155 7.38 9.47 -15.39
C MET A 155 8.32 10.67 -15.53
N ASN A 156 9.59 10.45 -15.96
CA ASN A 156 10.62 11.48 -16.13
C ASN A 156 10.83 12.34 -14.87
N ALA A 157 10.83 11.71 -13.69
CA ALA A 157 11.08 12.36 -12.41
C ALA A 157 12.57 12.33 -12.07
N ARG A 158 13.16 13.50 -11.89
CA ARG A 158 14.59 13.67 -11.64
C ARG A 158 14.84 14.59 -10.44
N PHE A 159 16.05 14.63 -9.97
CA PHE A 159 16.51 15.60 -8.99
C PHE A 159 17.88 16.13 -9.39
N ARG A 160 18.23 17.31 -8.91
CA ARG A 160 19.55 17.92 -9.05
C ARG A 160 20.32 17.72 -7.76
N PRO A 161 21.45 16.97 -7.79
CA PRO A 161 22.22 16.68 -6.57
C PRO A 161 22.83 17.94 -5.94
N GLY A 162 23.32 18.86 -6.76
CA GLY A 162 23.92 20.12 -6.39
C GLY A 162 23.89 21.15 -7.51
N GLU A 163 24.30 22.38 -7.20
CA GLU A 163 24.35 23.46 -8.19
C GLU A 163 25.32 23.11 -9.33
N GLY A 164 24.85 23.22 -10.56
CA GLY A 164 25.64 22.89 -11.77
C GLY A 164 25.77 21.40 -12.08
N GLU A 165 25.27 20.49 -11.23
CA GLU A 165 25.31 19.07 -11.49
C GLU A 165 24.17 18.61 -12.44
N PRO A 166 24.42 17.61 -13.31
CA PRO A 166 23.37 17.09 -14.18
C PRO A 166 22.26 16.39 -13.38
N PRO A 167 20.98 16.55 -13.78
CA PRO A 167 19.87 15.89 -13.12
C PRO A 167 19.99 14.37 -13.21
N GLN A 168 19.69 13.69 -12.12
CA GLN A 168 19.65 12.24 -11.98
C GLN A 168 18.20 11.78 -11.75
N PHE A 169 17.87 10.51 -12.07
CA PHE A 169 16.57 9.96 -11.73
C PHE A 169 16.45 9.75 -10.23
N VAL A 170 15.29 10.11 -9.68
CA VAL A 170 14.94 9.75 -8.31
C VAL A 170 14.69 8.24 -8.20
N HIS A 171 14.74 7.70 -6.99
CA HIS A 171 14.24 6.37 -6.69
C HIS A 171 12.88 6.47 -5.99
N THR A 172 12.03 5.48 -6.22
CA THR A 172 10.67 5.46 -5.68
C THR A 172 10.46 4.23 -4.81
N LEU A 173 9.65 4.42 -3.79
CA LEU A 173 9.21 3.36 -2.89
C LEU A 173 7.71 3.52 -2.66
N ASN A 174 7.02 2.39 -2.51
CA ASN A 174 5.62 2.37 -2.12
C ASN A 174 5.38 1.29 -1.08
N GLY A 175 4.33 1.46 -0.29
CA GLY A 175 3.93 0.46 0.69
C GLY A 175 2.53 0.71 1.23
N SER A 176 1.86 -0.36 1.61
CA SER A 176 0.59 -0.24 2.33
C SER A 176 0.88 0.09 3.80
N GLY A 177 0.63 1.34 4.22
CA GLY A 177 0.68 1.71 5.64
C GLY A 177 -0.42 1.02 6.44
N LEU A 178 -1.59 0.79 5.83
CA LEU A 178 -2.70 0.06 6.43
C LEU A 178 -3.70 -0.43 5.37
N ALA A 179 -3.94 -1.74 5.30
CA ALA A 179 -5.08 -2.33 4.63
C ALA A 179 -6.25 -2.41 5.63
N VAL A 180 -7.14 -1.40 5.64
CA VAL A 180 -8.11 -1.18 6.73
C VAL A 180 -9.01 -2.41 6.95
N GLY A 181 -9.59 -2.97 5.90
CA GLY A 181 -10.47 -4.14 6.02
C GLY A 181 -9.77 -5.39 6.56
N ARG A 182 -8.56 -5.70 6.08
CA ARG A 182 -7.78 -6.85 6.57
C ARG A 182 -7.34 -6.66 8.02
N THR A 183 -6.97 -5.43 8.40
CA THR A 183 -6.61 -5.12 9.79
C THR A 183 -7.80 -5.26 10.72
N LEU A 184 -9.00 -4.84 10.28
CA LEU A 184 -10.23 -5.05 11.03
C LEU A 184 -10.47 -6.55 11.29
N ILE A 185 -10.36 -7.39 10.26
CA ILE A 185 -10.47 -8.85 10.41
C ILE A 185 -9.45 -9.38 11.41
N ALA A 186 -8.19 -8.97 11.28
CA ALA A 186 -7.12 -9.42 12.16
C ALA A 186 -7.37 -9.02 13.61
N VAL A 187 -7.85 -7.79 13.88
CA VAL A 187 -8.24 -7.36 15.23
C VAL A 187 -9.39 -8.21 15.74
N MET A 188 -10.47 -8.38 14.96
CA MET A 188 -11.63 -9.15 15.38
C MET A 188 -11.25 -10.60 15.72
N GLU A 189 -10.49 -11.29 14.83
CA GLU A 189 -10.12 -12.70 15.03
C GLU A 189 -9.13 -12.89 16.20
N ASN A 190 -8.14 -12.00 16.37
CA ASN A 190 -7.14 -12.15 17.43
C ASN A 190 -7.65 -11.68 18.79
N CYS A 191 -8.64 -10.79 18.84
CA CYS A 191 -9.15 -10.23 20.09
C CYS A 191 -10.48 -10.84 20.54
N GLN A 192 -11.06 -11.78 19.79
CA GLN A 192 -12.30 -12.46 20.14
C GLN A 192 -12.08 -13.37 21.36
N GLN A 193 -13.03 -13.35 22.29
CA GLN A 193 -13.05 -14.15 23.49
C GLN A 193 -13.96 -15.38 23.33
N ALA A 194 -13.86 -16.32 24.26
CA ALA A 194 -14.65 -17.57 24.26
C ALA A 194 -16.18 -17.34 24.32
N ASP A 195 -16.62 -16.24 24.89
CA ASP A 195 -18.02 -15.83 24.96
C ASP A 195 -18.50 -15.06 23.71
N GLY A 196 -17.63 -14.90 22.70
CA GLY A 196 -17.91 -14.16 21.48
C GLY A 196 -17.70 -12.66 21.57
N SER A 197 -17.39 -12.12 22.75
CA SER A 197 -17.02 -10.70 22.87
C SER A 197 -15.66 -10.41 22.22
N ILE A 198 -15.39 -9.13 21.93
CA ILE A 198 -14.13 -8.70 21.31
C ILE A 198 -13.50 -7.64 22.21
N VAL A 199 -12.30 -7.93 22.72
CA VAL A 199 -11.49 -6.96 23.47
C VAL A 199 -10.91 -5.95 22.49
N ILE A 200 -11.15 -4.66 22.74
CA ILE A 200 -10.63 -3.59 21.88
C ILE A 200 -9.16 -3.34 22.20
N PRO A 201 -8.24 -3.41 21.21
CA PRO A 201 -6.85 -3.02 21.40
C PRO A 201 -6.74 -1.63 22.04
N GLU A 202 -5.83 -1.47 22.97
CA GLU A 202 -5.68 -0.22 23.74
C GLU A 202 -5.53 1.02 22.83
N ALA A 203 -4.77 0.87 21.74
CA ALA A 203 -4.57 1.94 20.77
C ALA A 203 -5.85 2.43 20.07
N LEU A 204 -6.91 1.62 20.04
CA LEU A 204 -8.19 1.99 19.42
C LEU A 204 -9.20 2.57 20.42
N ARG A 205 -9.05 2.32 21.72
CA ARG A 205 -10.02 2.76 22.75
C ARG A 205 -10.31 4.26 22.75
N PRO A 206 -9.31 5.15 22.59
CA PRO A 206 -9.59 6.60 22.51
C PRO A 206 -10.47 6.99 21.32
N HIS A 207 -10.40 6.23 20.23
CA HIS A 207 -11.20 6.46 19.02
C HIS A 207 -12.60 5.84 19.08
N MET A 208 -12.86 5.04 20.12
CA MET A 208 -14.12 4.34 20.35
C MET A 208 -14.82 4.82 21.65
N GLY A 209 -14.56 6.07 22.06
CA GLY A 209 -15.18 6.65 23.25
C GLY A 209 -14.75 5.99 24.55
N GLY A 210 -13.58 5.35 24.59
CA GLY A 210 -13.08 4.62 25.76
C GLY A 210 -13.64 3.21 25.93
N LEU A 211 -14.42 2.71 24.97
CA LEU A 211 -14.96 1.35 25.01
C LEU A 211 -13.82 0.32 25.00
N GLU A 212 -13.88 -0.63 25.94
CA GLU A 212 -12.85 -1.66 26.08
C GLU A 212 -13.24 -3.00 25.47
N VAL A 213 -14.53 -3.28 25.41
CA VAL A 213 -15.06 -4.57 24.93
C VAL A 213 -16.33 -4.34 24.12
N ILE A 214 -16.44 -5.00 22.98
CA ILE A 214 -17.69 -5.15 22.24
C ILE A 214 -18.33 -6.45 22.73
N GLY A 215 -19.53 -6.38 23.33
CA GLY A 215 -20.25 -7.55 23.85
C GLY A 215 -20.67 -8.50 22.74
N ALA A 216 -20.76 -9.80 23.06
CA ALA A 216 -21.54 -10.74 22.27
C ALA A 216 -23.01 -10.32 22.41
N GLY A 217 -23.69 -10.08 21.29
CA GLY A 217 -25.11 -9.72 21.26
C GLY A 217 -26.03 -10.84 21.74
#